data_ce0b4dcb89b70dfd8fab2b23b1744512
#
_entry.id   ce0b4dcb89b70dfd8fab2b23b1744512
#
_cell.length_a   1.000
_cell.length_b   1.000
_cell.length_c   1.000
_cell.angle_alpha   90.00
_cell.angle_beta   90.00
_cell.angle_gamma   90.00
#
_symmetry.space_group_name_H-M   'P 1'
#
loop_
_entity.id
_entity.type
_entity.pdbx_description
1 polymer ?
#
loop_
_entity_poly.entity_id
_entity_poly.type
_entity_poly.pdbx_seq_one_letter_code
_entity_poly.pdbx_strand_id
1 'polypeptide(L)'
;LLSAVAVLAFPAAADEAYTYTSYTQANTDKVPKKIEENTKLGLRLGINGTFDSVALSLCTWSTSDSAAQLTLYKWNRNHTTTEAGEPIATTFLDPLTDNGMAELTFDAQPAGEYYILVSQTRGQVGVWAVEGNSMTHGLVYVGGREEKMDLCLSVRFTSKPATFFTALEKEEKETDAPAQQPGVPADSLFRQNAAMPDTWVFTDGLGRKSLTFADVGPVRDGKTLALFYWTWHEELGQQGATNTTELLKKYPDAKNDYNHVAWR
;
A
#
# COMPACT_ATOMS: atom_id res chain seq x y z
N LEU A 1 38.87 55.05 25.83
CA LEU A 1 37.43 54.73 26.03
C LEU A 1 36.97 53.91 24.84
N LEU A 2 36.88 52.55 25.03
CA LEU A 2 36.25 51.65 24.10
C LEU A 2 34.75 51.63 24.41
N SER A 3 33.90 52.08 23.52
CA SER A 3 32.46 52.00 23.61
C SER A 3 32.02 50.59 23.08
N ALA A 4 31.56 49.75 23.99
CA ALA A 4 30.96 48.48 23.59
C ALA A 4 29.52 48.71 23.09
N VAL A 5 29.27 48.47 21.81
CA VAL A 5 27.92 48.46 21.24
C VAL A 5 27.32 47.10 21.55
N ALA A 6 26.35 47.04 22.45
CA ALA A 6 25.55 45.86 22.70
C ALA A 6 24.53 45.70 21.53
N VAL A 7 24.72 44.72 20.70
CA VAL A 7 23.71 44.32 19.72
C VAL A 7 22.64 43.51 20.45
N LEU A 8 21.50 44.12 20.68
CA LEU A 8 20.30 43.41 21.18
C LEU A 8 19.78 42.55 20.05
N ALA A 9 20.01 41.23 20.12
CA ALA A 9 19.32 40.26 19.28
C ALA A 9 17.86 40.16 19.73
N PHE A 10 16.95 40.71 18.97
CA PHE A 10 15.52 40.42 19.17
C PHE A 10 15.28 38.94 18.83
N PRO A 11 14.55 38.20 19.67
CA PRO A 11 14.14 36.85 19.30
C PRO A 11 13.30 37.00 18.01
N ALA A 12 13.64 36.22 16.97
CA ALA A 12 12.78 36.08 15.79
C ALA A 12 11.40 35.66 16.29
N ALA A 13 10.35 36.35 15.84
CA ALA A 13 8.98 35.91 16.13
C ALA A 13 8.87 34.45 15.63
N ALA A 14 8.42 33.57 16.52
CA ALA A 14 8.14 32.20 16.09
C ALA A 14 7.09 32.28 15.00
N ASP A 15 7.36 31.64 13.85
CA ASP A 15 6.41 31.57 12.76
C ASP A 15 5.13 30.91 13.29
N GLU A 16 3.99 31.55 13.05
CA GLU A 16 2.69 31.08 13.53
C GLU A 16 2.26 29.84 12.72
N ALA A 17 1.84 28.79 13.44
CA ALA A 17 1.34 27.56 12.83
C ALA A 17 0.12 27.87 11.94
N TYR A 18 0.00 27.18 10.81
CA TYR A 18 -1.07 27.39 9.84
C TYR A 18 -1.74 26.08 9.47
N THR A 19 -3.09 26.04 9.51
CA THR A 19 -3.87 24.88 9.06
C THR A 19 -4.47 25.14 7.71
N TYR A 20 -4.12 24.33 6.74
CA TYR A 20 -4.78 24.25 5.43
C TYR A 20 -5.96 23.28 5.50
N THR A 21 -7.07 23.63 4.88
CA THR A 21 -8.23 22.73 4.71
C THR A 21 -8.67 22.74 3.26
N SER A 22 -8.73 21.57 2.64
CA SER A 22 -9.01 21.45 1.19
C SER A 22 -10.46 21.80 0.84
N TYR A 23 -11.41 21.26 1.61
CA TYR A 23 -12.83 21.50 1.41
C TYR A 23 -13.49 21.85 2.73
N THR A 24 -14.21 22.97 2.74
CA THR A 24 -14.97 23.42 3.89
C THR A 24 -16.36 22.78 3.91
N GLN A 25 -17.10 22.94 5.01
CA GLN A 25 -18.50 22.49 5.09
C GLN A 25 -19.43 23.16 4.07
N ALA A 26 -19.04 24.31 3.54
CA ALA A 26 -19.83 25.03 2.53
C ALA A 26 -19.78 24.38 1.13
N ASN A 27 -18.88 23.47 0.87
CA ASN A 27 -18.81 22.76 -0.40
C ASN A 27 -19.98 21.78 -0.53
N THR A 28 -20.85 22.00 -1.52
CA THR A 28 -22.06 21.20 -1.75
C THR A 28 -21.86 20.00 -2.66
N ASP A 29 -20.72 19.90 -3.31
CA ASP A 29 -20.33 18.88 -4.26
C ASP A 29 -19.61 17.66 -3.62
N LYS A 30 -19.35 17.74 -2.32
CA LYS A 30 -18.76 16.61 -1.60
C LYS A 30 -19.79 15.51 -1.34
N VAL A 31 -19.34 14.28 -1.49
CA VAL A 31 -20.13 13.06 -1.29
C VAL A 31 -19.44 12.11 -0.31
N PRO A 32 -20.20 11.37 0.52
CA PRO A 32 -19.61 10.36 1.38
C PRO A 32 -19.29 9.09 0.55
N LYS A 33 -18.06 8.64 0.58
CA LYS A 33 -17.61 7.39 -0.05
C LYS A 33 -17.37 6.37 1.05
N LYS A 34 -18.13 5.28 1.04
CA LYS A 34 -18.01 4.20 2.00
C LYS A 34 -16.67 3.46 1.79
N ILE A 35 -16.02 3.12 2.88
CA ILE A 35 -14.88 2.22 2.91
C ILE A 35 -15.44 0.84 3.27
N GLU A 36 -15.40 -0.09 2.32
CA GLU A 36 -15.92 -1.44 2.53
C GLU A 36 -15.06 -2.19 3.56
N GLU A 37 -15.68 -3.13 4.25
CA GLU A 37 -15.02 -3.93 5.28
C GLU A 37 -13.75 -4.60 4.72
N ASN A 38 -12.67 -4.59 5.49
CA ASN A 38 -11.34 -5.08 5.09
C ASN A 38 -10.71 -4.36 3.87
N THR A 39 -11.30 -3.26 3.43
CA THR A 39 -10.71 -2.40 2.38
C THR A 39 -9.90 -1.30 3.03
N LYS A 40 -8.76 -0.99 2.44
CA LYS A 40 -7.91 0.14 2.85
C LYS A 40 -8.17 1.32 1.92
N LEU A 41 -8.14 2.52 2.49
CA LEU A 41 -8.14 3.77 1.72
C LEU A 41 -6.83 4.49 1.98
N GLY A 42 -6.09 4.79 0.93
CA GLY A 42 -4.83 5.51 0.98
C GLY A 42 -4.88 6.83 0.24
N LEU A 43 -4.17 7.83 0.75
CA LEU A 43 -3.97 9.12 0.08
C LEU A 43 -2.48 9.39 0.00
N ARG A 44 -1.91 9.38 -1.21
CA ARG A 44 -0.59 9.94 -1.50
C ARG A 44 -0.72 11.45 -1.64
N LEU A 45 0.14 12.20 -0.96
CA LEU A 45 0.07 13.66 -0.90
C LEU A 45 1.47 14.26 -0.99
N GLY A 46 1.67 15.20 -1.92
CA GLY A 46 2.90 16.01 -2.02
C GLY A 46 2.77 17.26 -1.17
N ILE A 47 3.52 17.33 -0.06
CA ILE A 47 3.47 18.43 0.92
C ILE A 47 4.69 19.32 0.75
N ASN A 48 4.46 20.65 0.68
CA ASN A 48 5.51 21.64 0.52
C ASN A 48 5.62 22.55 1.74
N GLY A 49 6.24 22.05 2.78
CA GLY A 49 6.46 22.75 4.05
C GLY A 49 6.61 21.77 5.20
N THR A 50 7.08 22.24 6.33
CA THR A 50 7.16 21.44 7.55
C THR A 50 5.79 21.35 8.19
N PHE A 51 5.32 20.13 8.50
CA PHE A 51 3.98 19.87 9.02
C PHE A 51 4.03 18.83 10.14
N ASP A 52 3.04 18.86 11.03
CA ASP A 52 2.98 18.04 12.24
C ASP A 52 1.59 17.44 12.52
N SER A 53 0.63 17.66 11.62
CA SER A 53 -0.68 17.00 11.69
C SER A 53 -1.31 16.89 10.31
N VAL A 54 -2.03 15.79 10.12
CA VAL A 54 -2.94 15.57 9.00
C VAL A 54 -4.28 15.09 9.52
N ALA A 55 -5.37 15.47 8.86
CA ALA A 55 -6.68 14.96 9.20
C ALA A 55 -7.51 14.69 7.96
N LEU A 56 -8.35 13.66 8.01
CA LEU A 56 -9.34 13.32 6.98
C LEU A 56 -10.75 13.52 7.53
N SER A 57 -11.64 14.07 6.71
CA SER A 57 -13.06 14.17 7.08
C SER A 57 -13.72 12.80 6.89
N LEU A 58 -14.05 12.15 8.01
CA LEU A 58 -14.70 10.84 8.01
C LEU A 58 -16.19 10.97 8.34
N CYS A 59 -16.99 10.00 7.86
CA CYS A 59 -18.40 9.88 8.18
C CYS A 59 -18.72 8.46 8.64
N THR A 60 -19.72 8.34 9.54
CA THR A 60 -20.13 7.07 10.13
C THR A 60 -21.62 6.81 9.95
N TRP A 61 -22.32 7.67 9.19
CA TRP A 61 -23.78 7.65 9.03
C TRP A 61 -24.51 7.58 10.38
N SER A 62 -24.02 8.35 11.35
CA SER A 62 -24.55 8.45 12.71
C SER A 62 -24.51 7.14 13.52
N THR A 63 -23.64 6.20 13.15
CA THR A 63 -23.38 5.02 14.00
C THR A 63 -22.34 5.36 15.08
N SER A 64 -22.49 4.76 16.25
CA SER A 64 -21.65 5.04 17.42
C SER A 64 -20.54 3.99 17.66
N ASP A 65 -20.50 2.93 16.84
CA ASP A 65 -19.58 1.80 16.95
C ASP A 65 -18.49 1.80 15.89
N SER A 66 -18.42 2.87 15.12
CA SER A 66 -17.43 3.00 14.06
C SER A 66 -16.06 3.36 14.59
N ALA A 67 -15.05 2.70 14.06
CA ALA A 67 -13.65 2.95 14.40
C ALA A 67 -12.76 2.79 13.15
N ALA A 68 -11.60 3.42 13.15
CA ALA A 68 -10.59 3.26 12.12
C ALA A 68 -9.19 3.58 12.63
N GLN A 69 -8.20 2.99 12.02
CA GLN A 69 -6.81 3.34 12.20
C GLN A 69 -6.34 4.29 11.11
N LEU A 70 -5.70 5.39 11.51
CA LEU A 70 -4.98 6.28 10.63
C LEU A 70 -3.48 6.05 10.80
N THR A 71 -2.76 5.95 9.69
CA THR A 71 -1.30 5.77 9.69
C THR A 71 -0.67 6.69 8.66
N LEU A 72 0.43 7.36 9.03
CA LEU A 72 1.24 8.17 8.12
C LEU A 72 2.53 7.45 7.80
N TYR A 73 2.86 7.41 6.51
CA TYR A 73 4.13 6.90 6.00
C TYR A 73 4.85 7.95 5.15
N LYS A 74 6.15 7.85 5.08
CA LYS A 74 6.91 8.48 3.99
C LYS A 74 6.66 7.69 2.72
N TRP A 75 6.29 8.38 1.63
CA TRP A 75 6.07 7.69 0.35
C TRP A 75 7.33 7.02 -0.17
N ASN A 76 7.18 5.78 -0.63
CA ASN A 76 8.27 4.99 -1.18
C ASN A 76 7.80 4.23 -2.42
N ARG A 77 8.06 4.79 -3.59
CA ARG A 77 7.85 4.22 -4.92
C ARG A 77 6.38 3.91 -5.26
N ASN A 78 5.70 3.07 -4.49
CA ASN A 78 4.29 2.72 -4.66
C ASN A 78 3.63 2.46 -3.30
N HIS A 79 2.29 2.31 -3.27
CA HIS A 79 1.54 2.10 -2.03
C HIS A 79 1.95 0.80 -1.30
N THR A 80 2.22 -0.29 -2.02
CA THR A 80 2.59 -1.58 -1.41
C THR A 80 3.93 -1.51 -0.69
N THR A 81 4.97 -0.93 -1.33
CA THR A 81 6.27 -0.76 -0.68
C THR A 81 6.23 0.28 0.44
N THR A 82 5.37 1.28 0.33
CA THR A 82 5.13 2.27 1.37
C THR A 82 4.50 1.64 2.61
N GLU A 83 3.46 0.85 2.45
CA GLU A 83 2.76 0.16 3.55
C GLU A 83 3.59 -0.93 4.22
N ALA A 84 4.59 -1.48 3.53
CA ALA A 84 5.54 -2.45 4.08
C ALA A 84 6.67 -1.77 4.89
N GLY A 85 6.80 -0.45 4.83
CA GLY A 85 7.80 0.33 5.55
C GLY A 85 7.38 0.66 6.98
N GLU A 86 8.29 1.33 7.71
CA GLU A 86 8.00 1.80 9.06
C GLU A 86 7.07 3.02 9.03
N PRO A 87 5.98 3.04 9.80
CA PRO A 87 5.10 4.19 9.89
C PRO A 87 5.78 5.35 10.66
N ILE A 88 5.52 6.59 10.24
CA ILE A 88 5.91 7.78 10.97
C ILE A 88 5.04 7.92 12.23
N ALA A 89 3.74 7.72 12.08
CA ALA A 89 2.78 7.78 13.16
C ALA A 89 1.56 6.91 12.87
N THR A 90 0.91 6.45 13.93
CA THR A 90 -0.33 5.67 13.85
C THR A 90 -1.23 6.05 15.01
N THR A 91 -2.53 6.20 14.74
CA THR A 91 -3.56 6.36 15.78
C THR A 91 -4.75 5.47 15.47
N PHE A 92 -5.37 4.92 16.50
CA PHE A 92 -6.64 4.20 16.39
C PHE A 92 -7.73 5.04 17.04
N LEU A 93 -8.72 5.43 16.25
CA LEU A 93 -9.83 6.27 16.69
C LEU A 93 -11.06 5.40 16.95
N ASP A 94 -11.50 5.35 18.20
CA ASP A 94 -12.61 4.51 18.68
C ASP A 94 -13.32 5.19 19.86
N PRO A 95 -14.56 5.65 19.71
CA PRO A 95 -15.32 5.73 18.45
C PRO A 95 -14.90 6.87 17.53
N LEU A 96 -15.24 6.75 16.24
CA LEU A 96 -15.15 7.86 15.30
C LEU A 96 -16.29 8.85 15.53
N THR A 97 -15.98 10.14 15.40
CA THR A 97 -17.01 11.20 15.37
C THR A 97 -17.58 11.32 13.97
N ASP A 98 -18.89 11.18 13.83
CA ASP A 98 -19.57 11.34 12.55
C ASP A 98 -19.39 12.75 11.99
N ASN A 99 -19.02 12.82 10.71
CA ASN A 99 -18.70 14.07 10.01
C ASN A 99 -17.55 14.88 10.68
N GLY A 100 -16.73 14.21 11.48
CA GLY A 100 -15.58 14.80 12.15
C GLY A 100 -14.30 14.76 11.33
N MET A 101 -13.31 15.52 11.80
CA MET A 101 -11.94 15.43 11.31
C MET A 101 -11.19 14.36 12.12
N ALA A 102 -10.86 13.25 11.49
CA ALA A 102 -10.03 12.22 12.05
C ALA A 102 -8.56 12.67 11.95
N GLU A 103 -8.01 13.14 13.06
CA GLU A 103 -6.69 13.78 13.10
C GLU A 103 -5.60 12.81 13.57
N LEU A 104 -4.45 12.88 12.92
CA LEU A 104 -3.21 12.22 13.30
C LEU A 104 -2.14 13.28 13.50
N THR A 105 -1.58 13.36 14.72
CA THR A 105 -0.51 14.27 15.10
C THR A 105 0.81 13.50 15.26
N PHE A 106 1.93 14.14 14.95
CA PHE A 106 3.27 13.53 14.94
C PHE A 106 4.35 14.59 15.08
N ASP A 107 5.59 14.15 15.29
CA ASP A 107 6.75 15.03 15.25
C ASP A 107 6.90 15.65 13.86
N ALA A 108 7.22 16.95 13.83
CA ALA A 108 7.26 17.72 12.60
C ALA A 108 8.07 17.05 11.49
N GLN A 109 7.44 16.88 10.34
CA GLN A 109 8.01 16.26 9.15
C GLN A 109 8.34 17.30 8.08
N PRO A 110 9.45 17.18 7.34
CA PRO A 110 9.84 18.10 6.29
C PRO A 110 8.93 17.99 5.07
N ALA A 111 9.06 18.93 4.12
CA ALA A 111 8.45 18.83 2.79
C ALA A 111 8.78 17.49 2.11
N GLY A 112 7.85 16.97 1.32
CA GLY A 112 8.02 15.71 0.57
C GLY A 112 6.71 15.00 0.28
N GLU A 113 6.81 13.77 -0.22
CA GLU A 113 5.64 12.94 -0.48
C GLU A 113 5.37 11.99 0.69
N TYR A 114 4.10 11.91 1.04
CA TYR A 114 3.61 11.11 2.17
C TYR A 114 2.38 10.31 1.77
N TYR A 115 2.09 9.29 2.54
CA TYR A 115 0.94 8.41 2.34
C TYR A 115 0.17 8.28 3.64
N ILE A 116 -1.10 8.71 3.61
CA ILE A 116 -2.03 8.61 4.73
C ILE A 116 -2.91 7.40 4.46
N LEU A 117 -2.91 6.44 5.37
CA LEU A 117 -3.65 5.19 5.24
C LEU A 117 -4.77 5.12 6.28
N VAL A 118 -6.00 4.89 5.83
CA VAL A 118 -7.14 4.49 6.67
C VAL A 118 -7.30 2.98 6.54
N SER A 119 -7.24 2.29 7.66
CA SER A 119 -7.29 0.83 7.73
C SER A 119 -7.98 0.36 9.02
N GLN A 120 -8.09 -0.96 9.22
CA GLN A 120 -8.68 -1.59 10.41
C GLN A 120 -10.05 -0.96 10.78
N THR A 121 -10.87 -0.73 9.76
CA THR A 121 -12.20 -0.15 9.95
C THR A 121 -13.13 -1.12 10.65
N ARG A 122 -13.96 -0.60 11.56
CA ARG A 122 -15.06 -1.29 12.24
C ARG A 122 -16.33 -0.46 12.11
N GLY A 123 -17.47 -1.11 11.99
CA GLY A 123 -18.75 -0.43 11.81
C GLY A 123 -18.86 0.25 10.44
N GLN A 124 -19.65 1.30 10.36
CA GLN A 124 -19.78 2.06 9.13
C GLN A 124 -18.77 3.20 9.09
N VAL A 125 -17.83 3.12 8.15
CA VAL A 125 -16.79 4.14 7.96
C VAL A 125 -16.78 4.59 6.51
N GLY A 126 -16.75 5.88 6.31
CA GLY A 126 -16.58 6.50 5.00
C GLY A 126 -15.74 7.76 5.09
N VAL A 127 -15.37 8.27 3.94
CA VAL A 127 -14.61 9.51 3.79
C VAL A 127 -15.40 10.50 2.95
N TRP A 128 -15.37 11.77 3.32
CA TRP A 128 -15.90 12.83 2.48
C TRP A 128 -14.95 13.09 1.32
N ALA A 129 -15.47 13.03 0.11
CA ALA A 129 -14.71 13.21 -1.12
C ALA A 129 -15.45 14.08 -2.12
N VAL A 130 -14.74 14.67 -3.06
CA VAL A 130 -15.25 15.32 -4.26
C VAL A 130 -14.90 14.45 -5.46
N GLU A 131 -15.85 14.18 -6.33
CA GLU A 131 -15.63 13.37 -7.53
C GLU A 131 -14.74 14.11 -8.53
N GLY A 132 -13.87 13.36 -9.19
CA GLY A 132 -12.85 13.90 -10.08
C GLY A 132 -11.49 13.88 -9.41
N ASN A 133 -10.45 14.28 -10.13
CA ASN A 133 -9.10 14.46 -9.62
C ASN A 133 -8.62 15.84 -10.04
N SER A 134 -9.04 16.85 -9.30
CA SER A 134 -8.68 18.26 -9.51
C SER A 134 -7.39 18.65 -8.78
N MET A 135 -7.03 17.91 -7.71
CA MET A 135 -5.82 18.13 -6.93
C MET A 135 -4.64 17.40 -7.58
N THR A 136 -3.77 18.14 -8.27
CA THR A 136 -2.57 17.58 -8.91
C THR A 136 -1.51 17.08 -7.91
N HIS A 137 -1.68 17.36 -6.64
CA HIS A 137 -0.78 17.04 -5.53
C HIS A 137 -1.28 15.88 -4.66
N GLY A 138 -2.39 15.23 -5.03
CA GLY A 138 -2.97 14.12 -4.30
C GLY A 138 -3.41 13.00 -5.24
N LEU A 139 -3.24 11.73 -4.80
CA LEU A 139 -3.77 10.53 -5.45
C LEU A 139 -4.39 9.63 -4.40
N VAL A 140 -5.62 9.20 -4.66
CA VAL A 140 -6.39 8.34 -3.76
C VAL A 140 -6.36 6.89 -4.25
N TYR A 141 -6.20 5.96 -3.31
CA TYR A 141 -6.19 4.52 -3.56
C TYR A 141 -7.28 3.85 -2.72
N VAL A 142 -8.11 3.04 -3.34
CA VAL A 142 -9.10 2.21 -2.65
C VAL A 142 -8.82 0.75 -2.96
N GLY A 143 -8.51 -0.03 -1.94
CA GLY A 143 -8.09 -1.43 -2.13
C GLY A 143 -6.86 -1.56 -3.03
N GLY A 144 -5.95 -0.58 -3.01
CA GLY A 144 -4.73 -0.54 -3.83
C GLY A 144 -4.95 -0.10 -5.28
N ARG A 145 -6.15 0.35 -5.67
CA ARG A 145 -6.44 0.90 -7.00
C ARG A 145 -6.62 2.40 -6.93
N GLU A 146 -6.04 3.11 -7.88
CA GLU A 146 -6.23 4.55 -8.02
C GLU A 146 -7.69 4.88 -8.34
N GLU A 147 -8.25 5.83 -7.58
CA GLU A 147 -9.60 6.33 -7.75
C GLU A 147 -9.58 7.82 -8.07
N LYS A 148 -10.45 8.24 -8.99
CA LYS A 148 -10.56 9.65 -9.41
C LYS A 148 -11.45 10.43 -8.45
N MET A 149 -10.91 10.77 -7.31
CA MET A 149 -11.57 11.61 -6.32
C MET A 149 -10.54 12.39 -5.50
N ASP A 150 -10.96 13.52 -4.96
CA ASP A 150 -10.20 14.33 -4.02
C ASP A 150 -10.79 14.18 -2.62
N LEU A 151 -9.96 13.96 -1.59
CA LEU A 151 -10.46 13.80 -0.22
C LEU A 151 -10.57 15.14 0.50
N CYS A 152 -11.58 15.26 1.36
CA CYS A 152 -11.68 16.36 2.31
C CYS A 152 -10.66 16.16 3.44
N LEU A 153 -9.64 17.01 3.47
CA LEU A 153 -8.51 16.88 4.38
C LEU A 153 -8.10 18.23 4.97
N SER A 154 -7.35 18.17 6.06
CA SER A 154 -6.55 19.30 6.54
C SER A 154 -5.13 18.87 6.84
N VAL A 155 -4.20 19.83 6.74
CA VAL A 155 -2.78 19.69 7.08
C VAL A 155 -2.37 20.87 7.93
N ARG A 156 -1.77 20.62 9.10
CA ARG A 156 -1.21 21.66 9.95
C ARG A 156 0.27 21.80 9.69
N PHE A 157 0.65 22.98 9.23
CA PHE A 157 2.03 23.38 9.03
C PHE A 157 2.56 24.08 10.26
N THR A 158 3.82 23.83 10.59
CA THR A 158 4.49 24.51 11.72
C THR A 158 4.72 26.01 11.45
N SER A 159 4.76 26.39 10.16
CA SER A 159 4.72 27.77 9.69
C SER A 159 4.03 27.81 8.33
N LYS A 160 3.43 28.95 7.94
CA LYS A 160 2.72 29.08 6.68
C LYS A 160 3.69 29.01 5.49
N PRO A 161 3.67 27.96 4.64
CA PRO A 161 4.54 27.89 3.50
C PRO A 161 4.07 28.82 2.37
N ALA A 162 4.95 29.17 1.45
CA ALA A 162 4.60 29.98 0.26
C ALA A 162 3.60 29.23 -0.65
N THR A 163 3.75 27.90 -0.76
CA THR A 163 2.81 26.98 -1.39
C THR A 163 2.61 25.79 -0.47
N PHE A 164 1.39 25.27 -0.36
CA PHE A 164 1.08 24.18 0.58
C PHE A 164 1.47 22.80 0.03
N PHE A 165 1.37 22.65 -1.28
CA PHE A 165 1.55 21.35 -1.92
C PHE A 165 2.44 21.45 -3.14
N THR A 166 3.05 20.32 -3.47
CA THR A 166 3.81 20.12 -4.71
C THR A 166 3.11 19.07 -5.56
N ALA A 167 3.19 19.22 -6.88
CA ALA A 167 2.70 18.20 -7.79
C ALA A 167 3.40 16.87 -7.50
N LEU A 168 2.63 15.78 -7.52
CA LEU A 168 3.20 14.46 -7.36
C LEU A 168 4.09 14.12 -8.54
N GLU A 169 5.24 13.53 -8.25
CA GLU A 169 6.01 12.86 -9.28
C GLU A 169 5.14 11.73 -9.84
N LYS A 170 5.17 11.54 -11.16
CA LYS A 170 4.49 10.41 -11.77
C LYS A 170 5.04 9.17 -11.07
N GLU A 171 4.12 8.30 -10.61
CA GLU A 171 4.55 6.96 -10.26
C GLU A 171 5.38 6.46 -11.43
N GLU A 172 6.61 6.09 -11.16
CA GLU A 172 7.26 5.19 -12.08
C GLU A 172 6.29 4.01 -12.17
N LYS A 173 5.53 3.96 -13.28
CA LYS A 173 4.91 2.70 -13.63
C LYS A 173 6.04 1.72 -13.45
N GLU A 174 5.81 0.72 -12.64
CA GLU A 174 6.67 -0.43 -12.59
C GLU A 174 6.89 -0.82 -14.07
N THR A 175 7.82 -0.11 -14.71
CA THR A 175 8.47 -0.67 -15.86
C THR A 175 9.13 -1.86 -15.23
N ASP A 176 8.76 -3.04 -15.70
CA ASP A 176 9.32 -4.34 -15.34
C ASP A 176 10.86 -4.37 -15.46
N ALA A 177 11.53 -3.29 -15.07
CA ALA A 177 12.97 -3.21 -14.96
C ALA A 177 13.32 -3.59 -13.51
N PRO A 178 13.79 -4.79 -13.28
CA PRO A 178 14.17 -5.28 -11.97
C PRO A 178 15.24 -4.37 -11.39
N ALA A 179 15.08 -3.99 -10.10
CA ALA A 179 16.18 -3.44 -9.33
C ALA A 179 17.33 -4.46 -9.41
N GLN A 180 18.43 -4.08 -10.07
CA GLN A 180 19.60 -4.94 -10.22
C GLN A 180 20.13 -5.31 -8.84
N GLN A 181 20.03 -6.58 -8.48
CA GLN A 181 20.80 -7.09 -7.35
C GLN A 181 22.29 -6.99 -7.71
N PRO A 182 23.14 -6.56 -6.77
CA PRO A 182 24.58 -6.55 -7.01
C PRO A 182 25.04 -7.98 -7.39
N GLY A 183 25.56 -8.14 -8.61
CA GLY A 183 26.12 -9.40 -9.10
C GLY A 183 25.28 -10.15 -10.15
N VAL A 184 24.08 -9.66 -10.51
CA VAL A 184 23.30 -10.23 -11.61
C VAL A 184 23.68 -9.51 -12.92
N PRO A 185 24.09 -10.21 -13.99
CA PRO A 185 24.41 -9.57 -15.28
C PRO A 185 23.22 -8.76 -15.82
N ALA A 186 23.53 -7.60 -16.43
CA ALA A 186 22.52 -6.68 -16.96
C ALA A 186 21.65 -7.26 -18.09
N ASP A 187 22.10 -8.31 -18.72
CA ASP A 187 21.44 -9.08 -19.78
C ASP A 187 20.73 -10.35 -19.28
N SER A 188 20.73 -10.57 -17.96
CA SER A 188 20.00 -11.71 -17.42
C SER A 188 18.50 -11.48 -17.60
N LEU A 189 17.83 -12.48 -18.16
CA LEU A 189 16.38 -12.48 -18.38
C LEU A 189 15.57 -12.64 -17.07
N PHE A 190 16.25 -12.65 -15.92
CA PHE A 190 15.62 -12.70 -14.62
C PHE A 190 14.97 -11.36 -14.28
N ARG A 191 13.66 -11.31 -14.37
CA ARG A 191 12.86 -10.21 -13.82
C ARG A 191 12.57 -10.49 -12.36
N GLN A 192 13.17 -9.72 -11.47
CA GLN A 192 13.06 -9.93 -10.01
C GLN A 192 11.63 -9.86 -9.46
N ASN A 193 10.71 -9.21 -10.17
CA ASN A 193 9.33 -9.05 -9.72
C ASN A 193 8.35 -9.97 -10.45
N ALA A 194 8.83 -10.75 -11.41
CA ALA A 194 8.00 -11.77 -12.01
C ALA A 194 8.07 -13.00 -11.11
N ALA A 195 6.94 -13.46 -10.62
CA ALA A 195 6.82 -14.80 -10.05
C ALA A 195 7.04 -15.82 -11.17
N MET A 196 8.24 -15.78 -11.77
CA MET A 196 8.61 -16.61 -12.91
C MET A 196 8.97 -18.00 -12.39
N PRO A 197 8.27 -19.03 -12.80
CA PRO A 197 8.50 -20.40 -12.31
C PRO A 197 9.85 -20.96 -12.72
N ASP A 198 10.55 -20.36 -13.67
CA ASP A 198 11.91 -20.73 -14.09
C ASP A 198 12.97 -20.52 -12.99
N THR A 199 12.69 -19.69 -11.98
CA THR A 199 13.55 -19.53 -10.80
C THR A 199 13.21 -20.53 -9.70
N TRP A 200 12.10 -21.25 -9.80
CA TRP A 200 11.65 -22.17 -8.78
C TRP A 200 12.24 -23.54 -8.97
N VAL A 201 13.27 -23.85 -8.20
CA VAL A 201 13.86 -25.19 -8.17
C VAL A 201 13.27 -25.93 -6.97
N PHE A 202 12.59 -27.03 -7.22
CA PHE A 202 12.03 -27.87 -6.17
C PHE A 202 12.39 -29.34 -6.37
N THR A 203 12.34 -30.07 -5.28
CA THR A 203 12.49 -31.52 -5.29
C THR A 203 11.18 -32.14 -4.79
N ASP A 204 10.59 -33.01 -5.57
CA ASP A 204 9.35 -33.68 -5.17
C ASP A 204 9.60 -34.80 -4.12
N GLY A 205 8.52 -35.36 -3.60
CA GLY A 205 8.58 -36.42 -2.60
C GLY A 205 9.26 -37.73 -3.06
N LEU A 206 9.53 -37.85 -4.34
CA LEU A 206 10.24 -38.98 -4.95
C LEU A 206 11.72 -38.65 -5.25
N GLY A 207 12.18 -37.46 -4.84
CA GLY A 207 13.56 -37.02 -5.06
C GLY A 207 13.86 -36.50 -6.47
N ARG A 208 12.81 -36.27 -7.33
CA ARG A 208 13.00 -35.71 -8.66
C ARG A 208 13.12 -34.20 -8.53
N LYS A 209 14.11 -33.63 -9.18
CA LYS A 209 14.30 -32.17 -9.22
C LYS A 209 13.59 -31.60 -10.44
N SER A 210 12.99 -30.41 -10.28
CA SER A 210 12.52 -29.63 -11.42
C SER A 210 13.72 -29.21 -12.29
N LEU A 211 13.47 -28.97 -13.56
CA LEU A 211 14.47 -28.38 -14.44
C LEU A 211 14.80 -26.95 -13.95
N THR A 212 16.08 -26.61 -14.04
CA THR A 212 16.57 -25.27 -13.69
C THR A 212 16.71 -24.41 -14.94
N PHE A 213 16.94 -23.12 -14.77
CA PHE A 213 17.27 -22.23 -15.88
C PHE A 213 18.52 -22.71 -16.65
N ALA A 214 19.49 -23.28 -15.97
CA ALA A 214 20.70 -23.85 -16.60
C ALA A 214 20.37 -25.03 -17.54
N ASP A 215 19.29 -25.75 -17.25
CA ASP A 215 18.87 -26.92 -18.07
C ASP A 215 18.04 -26.50 -19.27
N VAL A 216 17.22 -25.46 -19.17
CA VAL A 216 16.21 -25.10 -20.20
C VAL A 216 16.53 -23.81 -20.97
N GLY A 217 17.45 -23.00 -20.45
CA GLY A 217 17.80 -21.70 -21.03
C GLY A 217 16.74 -20.62 -20.86
N PRO A 218 16.90 -19.49 -21.56
CA PRO A 218 16.02 -18.34 -21.43
C PRO A 218 14.61 -18.58 -22.00
N VAL A 219 13.66 -17.76 -21.53
CA VAL A 219 12.31 -17.71 -22.08
C VAL A 219 12.37 -17.42 -23.60
N ARG A 220 11.65 -18.18 -24.38
CA ARG A 220 11.64 -18.04 -25.84
C ARG A 220 10.71 -16.90 -26.25
N ASP A 221 11.22 -15.97 -27.04
CA ASP A 221 10.46 -14.85 -27.56
C ASP A 221 9.20 -15.31 -28.33
N GLY A 222 8.12 -14.61 -28.12
CA GLY A 222 6.84 -14.88 -28.76
C GLY A 222 6.16 -16.18 -28.34
N LYS A 223 6.63 -16.81 -27.27
CA LYS A 223 5.99 -18.00 -26.68
C LYS A 223 5.39 -17.63 -25.32
N THR A 224 4.14 -17.99 -25.13
CA THR A 224 3.42 -17.82 -23.86
C THR A 224 2.95 -19.20 -23.41
N LEU A 225 3.30 -19.57 -22.18
CA LEU A 225 2.74 -20.74 -21.50
C LEU A 225 1.79 -20.24 -20.43
N ALA A 226 0.54 -20.64 -20.54
CA ALA A 226 -0.47 -20.42 -19.50
C ALA A 226 -0.78 -21.76 -18.82
N LEU A 227 -0.56 -21.84 -17.51
CA LEU A 227 -0.93 -22.99 -16.70
C LEU A 227 -2.16 -22.63 -15.89
N PHE A 228 -3.27 -23.33 -16.13
CA PHE A 228 -4.42 -23.27 -15.25
C PHE A 228 -4.18 -24.24 -14.09
N TYR A 229 -3.95 -23.69 -12.89
CA TYR A 229 -3.74 -24.48 -11.68
C TYR A 229 -4.99 -24.42 -10.80
N TRP A 230 -5.54 -25.59 -10.49
CA TRP A 230 -6.73 -25.72 -9.64
C TRP A 230 -6.31 -26.21 -8.28
N THR A 231 -6.55 -25.38 -7.26
CA THR A 231 -6.16 -25.67 -5.87
C THR A 231 -7.28 -26.29 -5.05
N TRP A 232 -8.35 -26.77 -5.70
CA TRP A 232 -9.42 -27.42 -4.96
C TRP A 232 -8.93 -28.74 -4.40
N HIS A 233 -8.73 -28.73 -3.10
CA HIS A 233 -8.48 -29.89 -2.27
C HIS A 233 -9.69 -30.18 -1.38
N GLU A 234 -10.89 -29.81 -1.85
CA GLU A 234 -12.11 -30.09 -1.11
C GLU A 234 -12.43 -31.58 -1.18
N GLU A 235 -12.90 -32.08 -0.07
CA GLU A 235 -13.54 -33.38 0.01
C GLU A 235 -14.81 -33.38 -0.85
N LEU A 236 -14.69 -33.83 -2.09
CA LEU A 236 -15.85 -34.21 -2.86
C LEU A 236 -16.32 -35.60 -2.34
N GLY A 237 -17.16 -35.59 -1.31
CA GLY A 237 -17.67 -36.81 -0.72
C GLY A 237 -16.95 -37.23 0.57
N GLN A 238 -17.06 -38.48 0.93
CA GLN A 238 -16.60 -39.01 2.21
C GLN A 238 -15.12 -39.36 2.32
N GLN A 239 -14.31 -38.99 1.33
CA GLN A 239 -12.88 -39.29 1.33
C GLN A 239 -12.09 -37.98 1.20
N GLY A 240 -11.34 -37.62 2.25
CA GLY A 240 -10.47 -36.47 2.29
C GLY A 240 -9.33 -36.52 1.28
N ALA A 241 -8.62 -35.38 1.12
CA ALA A 241 -7.49 -35.25 0.22
C ALA A 241 -6.44 -36.34 0.49
N THR A 242 -6.09 -37.11 -0.54
CA THR A 242 -5.12 -38.19 -0.44
C THR A 242 -3.70 -37.65 -0.49
N ASN A 243 -2.89 -37.96 0.51
CA ASN A 243 -1.47 -37.70 0.47
C ASN A 243 -0.77 -38.64 -0.51
N THR A 244 -0.59 -38.16 -1.75
CA THR A 244 0.00 -38.94 -2.84
C THR A 244 1.42 -39.43 -2.50
N THR A 245 2.20 -38.70 -1.70
CA THR A 245 3.54 -39.10 -1.27
C THR A 245 3.49 -40.35 -0.39
N GLU A 246 2.61 -40.39 0.58
CA GLU A 246 2.44 -41.54 1.46
C GLU A 246 1.84 -42.75 0.72
N LEU A 247 0.93 -42.49 -0.21
CA LEU A 247 0.34 -43.51 -1.07
C LEU A 247 1.42 -44.19 -1.93
N LEU A 248 2.28 -43.40 -2.58
CA LEU A 248 3.39 -43.93 -3.41
C LEU A 248 4.51 -44.59 -2.62
N LYS A 249 4.71 -44.23 -1.36
CA LYS A 249 5.59 -44.99 -0.46
C LYS A 249 5.03 -46.39 -0.18
N LYS A 250 3.71 -46.48 -0.01
CA LYS A 250 3.03 -47.76 0.28
C LYS A 250 2.88 -48.65 -0.97
N TYR A 251 2.67 -48.02 -2.13
CA TYR A 251 2.45 -48.69 -3.43
C TYR A 251 3.38 -48.09 -4.50
N PRO A 252 4.68 -48.46 -4.50
CA PRO A 252 5.67 -47.85 -5.42
C PRO A 252 5.39 -48.13 -6.91
N ASP A 253 4.73 -49.22 -7.20
CA ASP A 253 4.31 -49.64 -8.55
C ASP A 253 3.18 -48.81 -9.13
N ALA A 254 2.33 -48.22 -8.30
CA ALA A 254 1.27 -47.30 -8.73
C ALA A 254 1.79 -46.10 -9.52
N LYS A 255 3.05 -45.75 -9.35
CA LYS A 255 3.70 -44.66 -10.07
C LYS A 255 3.64 -44.81 -11.60
N ASN A 256 3.71 -46.04 -12.10
CA ASN A 256 3.77 -46.35 -13.53
C ASN A 256 2.48 -46.98 -14.05
N ASP A 257 1.47 -47.16 -13.22
CA ASP A 257 0.18 -47.74 -13.58
C ASP A 257 -0.99 -46.85 -13.14
N TYR A 258 -1.57 -46.09 -14.04
CA TYR A 258 -2.71 -45.21 -13.80
C TYR A 258 -4.02 -45.97 -13.46
N ASN A 259 -4.08 -47.27 -13.69
CA ASN A 259 -5.20 -48.10 -13.31
C ASN A 259 -4.99 -48.83 -11.99
N HIS A 260 -3.89 -48.57 -11.33
CA HIS A 260 -3.58 -49.20 -10.04
C HIS A 260 -4.67 -48.92 -9.00
N VAL A 261 -5.02 -49.90 -8.21
CA VAL A 261 -6.09 -49.82 -7.21
C VAL A 261 -5.89 -48.71 -6.18
N ALA A 262 -4.65 -48.29 -5.97
CA ALA A 262 -4.31 -47.21 -5.06
C ALA A 262 -4.81 -45.81 -5.49
N TRP A 263 -5.24 -45.66 -6.76
CA TRP A 263 -5.79 -44.42 -7.31
C TRP A 263 -7.33 -44.33 -7.25
N ARG A 264 -7.99 -45.32 -6.70
CA ARG A 264 -9.46 -45.42 -6.64
C ARG A 264 -10.00 -45.12 -5.25
#